data_8003143b30a90af61991d215cc9f8482
#
_entry.id   8003143b30a90af61991d215cc9f8482
#
_cell.length_a   1.000
_cell.length_b   1.000
_cell.length_c   1.000
_cell.angle_alpha   90.00
_cell.angle_beta   90.00
_cell.angle_gamma   90.00
#
_symmetry.space_group_name_H-M   'P 1'
#
loop_
_entity.id
_entity.type
_entity.pdbx_description
1 polymer ?
#
loop_
_entity_poly.entity_id
_entity_poly.type
_entity_poly.pdbx_seq_one_letter_code
_entity_poly.pdbx_strand_id
1 'polypeptide(L)'
;MRYEAIVIVTPEVPSIRDADRVVGILLSKGIKNIKLIINRIRPNMVKTDDMMSIEDVKNILGIDLLGVVPDSEKIIVASNRGEPIVLEAKSCLPGKAFENISRRLNGENVEFLDLNRPGGRNSVKRILKNLINRST
;
A
#
# COMPACT_ATOMS: atom_id res chain seq x y z
N MET A 1 -3.58 -23.76 16.00
CA MET A 1 -2.58 -22.94 15.25
C MET A 1 -3.34 -21.85 14.52
N ARG A 2 -2.97 -20.60 14.76
CA ARG A 2 -3.56 -19.46 14.05
C ARG A 2 -2.73 -19.19 12.79
N TYR A 3 -3.37 -19.21 11.65
CA TYR A 3 -2.75 -18.80 10.41
C TYR A 3 -3.15 -17.38 10.06
N GLU A 4 -2.19 -16.62 9.58
CA GLU A 4 -2.38 -15.30 9.00
C GLU A 4 -2.02 -15.37 7.52
N ALA A 5 -2.73 -14.63 6.70
CA ALA A 5 -2.46 -14.56 5.27
C ALA A 5 -2.29 -13.10 4.84
N ILE A 6 -1.35 -12.89 3.95
CA ILE A 6 -1.18 -11.61 3.25
C ILE A 6 -1.45 -11.86 1.79
N VAL A 7 -2.46 -11.17 1.25
CA VAL A 7 -2.82 -11.20 -0.16
C VAL A 7 -2.24 -9.96 -0.83
N ILE A 8 -1.42 -10.17 -1.83
CA ILE A 8 -0.76 -9.09 -2.58
C ILE A 8 -1.39 -9.00 -3.96
N VAL A 9 -1.86 -7.82 -4.33
CA VAL A 9 -2.52 -7.56 -5.60
C VAL A 9 -1.90 -6.38 -6.31
N THR A 10 -2.07 -6.32 -7.63
CA THR A 10 -1.94 -5.09 -8.40
C THR A 10 -3.35 -4.50 -8.62
N PRO A 11 -3.50 -3.17 -8.77
CA PRO A 11 -4.83 -2.54 -8.90
C PRO A 11 -5.38 -2.68 -10.33
N GLU A 12 -5.46 -3.89 -10.80
CA GLU A 12 -5.93 -4.30 -12.14
C GLU A 12 -7.01 -5.36 -12.01
N VAL A 13 -8.03 -5.31 -12.86
CA VAL A 13 -9.19 -6.19 -12.79
C VAL A 13 -8.83 -7.69 -12.73
N PRO A 14 -7.92 -8.23 -13.57
CA PRO A 14 -7.57 -9.65 -13.48
C PRO A 14 -6.95 -10.03 -12.13
N SER A 15 -6.05 -9.20 -11.59
CA SER A 15 -5.42 -9.44 -10.28
C SER A 15 -6.44 -9.46 -9.16
N ILE A 16 -7.37 -8.51 -9.15
CA ILE A 16 -8.40 -8.42 -8.12
C ILE A 16 -9.38 -9.60 -8.21
N ARG A 17 -9.75 -10.03 -9.41
CA ARG A 17 -10.61 -11.18 -9.63
C ARG A 17 -9.98 -12.47 -9.10
N ASP A 18 -8.70 -12.67 -9.34
CA ASP A 18 -7.97 -13.84 -8.83
C ASP A 18 -7.83 -13.78 -7.31
N ALA A 19 -7.52 -12.61 -6.77
CA ALA A 19 -7.44 -12.40 -5.32
C ALA A 19 -8.76 -12.65 -4.61
N ASP A 20 -9.88 -12.22 -5.18
CA ASP A 20 -11.21 -12.48 -4.62
C ASP A 20 -11.48 -13.99 -4.46
N ARG A 21 -11.12 -14.79 -5.44
CA ARG A 21 -11.19 -16.25 -5.35
C ARG A 21 -10.30 -16.81 -4.25
N VAL A 22 -9.06 -16.34 -4.16
CA VAL A 22 -8.10 -16.77 -3.12
C VAL A 22 -8.62 -16.41 -1.73
N VAL A 23 -9.14 -15.22 -1.52
CA VAL A 23 -9.76 -14.80 -0.25
C VAL A 23 -10.92 -15.73 0.11
N GLY A 24 -11.79 -16.05 -0.84
CA GLY A 24 -12.88 -17.00 -0.64
C GLY A 24 -12.41 -18.38 -0.18
N ILE A 25 -11.34 -18.91 -0.80
CA ILE A 25 -10.73 -20.18 -0.40
C ILE A 25 -10.15 -20.11 1.01
N LEU A 26 -9.42 -19.05 1.33
CA LEU A 26 -8.83 -18.86 2.66
C LEU A 26 -9.91 -18.82 3.75
N LEU A 27 -10.98 -18.08 3.53
CA LEU A 27 -12.11 -17.98 4.45
C LEU A 27 -12.81 -19.35 4.61
N SER A 28 -12.99 -20.11 3.54
CA SER A 28 -13.58 -21.44 3.61
C SER A 28 -12.75 -22.44 4.40
N LYS A 29 -11.47 -22.22 4.52
CA LYS A 29 -10.53 -23.01 5.34
C LYS A 29 -10.37 -22.47 6.78
N GLY A 30 -11.18 -21.49 7.17
CA GLY A 30 -11.15 -20.91 8.51
C GLY A 30 -10.05 -19.90 8.77
N ILE A 31 -9.32 -19.45 7.75
CA ILE A 31 -8.32 -18.40 7.86
C ILE A 31 -9.03 -17.06 7.78
N LYS A 32 -9.16 -16.39 8.92
CA LYS A 32 -9.92 -15.14 9.05
C LYS A 32 -9.04 -13.89 9.11
N ASN A 33 -7.79 -14.03 9.57
CA ASN A 33 -6.84 -12.92 9.61
C ASN A 33 -6.14 -12.80 8.26
N ILE A 34 -6.75 -12.06 7.35
CA ILE A 34 -6.25 -11.83 6.00
C ILE A 34 -6.00 -10.34 5.84
N LYS A 35 -4.79 -9.99 5.41
CA LYS A 35 -4.35 -8.62 5.17
C LYS A 35 -4.09 -8.40 3.68
N LEU A 36 -4.28 -7.18 3.23
CA LEU A 36 -4.14 -6.76 1.84
C LEU A 36 -2.92 -5.87 1.66
N ILE A 37 -2.10 -6.17 0.67
CA ILE A 37 -1.11 -5.24 0.13
C ILE A 37 -1.46 -4.95 -1.32
N ILE A 38 -1.59 -3.67 -1.66
CA ILE A 38 -1.76 -3.21 -3.04
C ILE A 38 -0.38 -2.80 -3.55
N ASN A 39 0.12 -3.51 -4.55
CA ASN A 39 1.43 -3.30 -5.13
C ASN A 39 1.34 -2.61 -6.49
N ARG A 40 2.37 -1.88 -6.86
CA ARG A 40 2.52 -1.24 -8.17
C ARG A 40 1.41 -0.24 -8.52
N ILE A 41 0.91 0.49 -7.52
CA ILE A 41 -0.07 1.54 -7.77
C ILE A 41 0.58 2.75 -8.44
N ARG A 42 -0.10 3.29 -9.45
CA ARG A 42 0.28 4.52 -10.16
C ARG A 42 -0.80 5.59 -9.92
N PRO A 43 -0.56 6.57 -9.05
CA PRO A 43 -1.56 7.58 -8.72
C PRO A 43 -2.11 8.34 -9.93
N ASN A 44 -1.27 8.60 -10.94
CA ASN A 44 -1.71 9.27 -12.16
C ASN A 44 -2.76 8.45 -12.93
N MET A 45 -2.59 7.12 -13.02
CA MET A 45 -3.54 6.24 -13.67
C MET A 45 -4.84 6.09 -12.87
N VAL A 46 -4.77 6.18 -11.56
CA VAL A 46 -5.96 6.19 -10.69
C VAL A 46 -6.78 7.47 -10.93
N LYS A 47 -6.13 8.62 -11.07
CA LYS A 47 -6.81 9.90 -11.35
C LYS A 47 -7.51 9.93 -12.70
N THR A 48 -7.02 9.20 -13.69
CA THR A 48 -7.61 9.11 -15.04
C THR A 48 -8.58 7.94 -15.19
N ASP A 49 -8.91 7.23 -14.12
CA ASP A 49 -9.73 6.02 -14.11
C ASP A 49 -9.18 4.84 -14.95
N ASP A 50 -7.89 4.89 -15.29
CA ASP A 50 -7.20 3.80 -16.00
C ASP A 50 -6.69 2.71 -15.06
N MET A 51 -6.79 2.93 -13.76
CA MET A 51 -6.37 1.99 -12.71
C MET A 51 -7.36 2.08 -11.54
N MET A 52 -7.65 0.96 -10.91
CA MET A 52 -8.54 0.92 -9.76
C MET A 52 -7.97 1.70 -8.58
N SER A 53 -8.84 2.41 -7.87
CA SER A 53 -8.47 3.12 -6.63
C SER A 53 -8.25 2.14 -5.48
N ILE A 54 -7.54 2.61 -4.44
CA ILE A 54 -7.35 1.85 -3.18
C ILE A 54 -8.72 1.50 -2.57
N GLU A 55 -9.67 2.44 -2.57
CA GLU A 55 -11.00 2.22 -2.02
C GLU A 55 -11.79 1.17 -2.80
N ASP A 56 -11.71 1.19 -4.13
CA ASP A 56 -12.37 0.17 -4.95
C ASP A 56 -11.84 -1.22 -4.65
N VAL A 57 -10.52 -1.39 -4.56
CA VAL A 57 -9.88 -2.67 -4.23
C VAL A 57 -10.29 -3.15 -2.85
N LYS A 58 -10.27 -2.28 -1.85
CA LYS A 58 -10.72 -2.58 -0.48
C LYS A 58 -12.17 -3.03 -0.44
N ASN A 59 -13.04 -2.32 -1.14
CA ASN A 59 -14.47 -2.62 -1.17
C ASN A 59 -14.76 -3.97 -1.83
N ILE A 60 -14.05 -4.31 -2.90
CA ILE A 60 -14.24 -5.58 -3.61
C ILE A 60 -13.74 -6.76 -2.77
N LEU A 61 -12.55 -6.66 -2.18
CA LEU A 61 -11.92 -7.77 -1.46
C LEU A 61 -12.42 -7.91 -0.02
N GLY A 62 -12.88 -6.83 0.60
CA GLY A 62 -13.44 -6.85 1.95
C GLY A 62 -12.47 -7.28 3.05
N ILE A 63 -11.16 -7.10 2.85
CA ILE A 63 -10.10 -7.42 3.81
C ILE A 63 -9.31 -6.17 4.21
N ASP A 64 -8.66 -6.22 5.38
CA ASP A 64 -7.95 -5.08 5.94
C ASP A 64 -6.69 -4.72 5.15
N LEU A 65 -6.52 -3.44 4.86
CA LEU A 65 -5.35 -2.92 4.18
C LEU A 65 -4.13 -2.87 5.11
N LEU A 66 -3.07 -3.57 4.72
CA LEU A 66 -1.78 -3.56 5.42
C LEU A 66 -0.82 -2.53 4.82
N GLY A 67 -0.85 -2.35 3.52
CA GLY A 67 0.02 -1.39 2.86
C GLY A 67 -0.28 -1.17 1.39
N VAL A 68 0.27 -0.09 0.89
CA VAL A 68 0.22 0.30 -0.51
C VAL A 68 1.61 0.65 -0.96
N VAL A 69 2.09 0.00 -2.01
CA VAL A 69 3.43 0.21 -2.57
C VAL A 69 3.30 0.85 -3.95
N PRO A 70 3.90 2.03 -4.16
CA PRO A 70 3.86 2.68 -5.45
C PRO A 70 4.74 1.95 -6.47
N ASP A 71 4.34 2.00 -7.74
CA ASP A 71 5.20 1.58 -8.85
C ASP A 71 6.38 2.54 -8.95
N SER A 72 7.60 2.00 -9.03
CA SER A 72 8.81 2.81 -9.03
C SER A 72 9.96 2.10 -9.74
N GLU A 73 10.66 2.82 -10.61
CA GLU A 73 11.89 2.34 -11.24
C GLU A 73 12.99 2.03 -10.22
N LYS A 74 12.98 2.71 -9.07
CA LYS A 74 13.94 2.45 -7.98
C LYS A 74 13.86 1.02 -7.44
N ILE A 75 12.67 0.43 -7.42
CA ILE A 75 12.50 -0.99 -7.04
C ILE A 75 13.22 -1.89 -8.03
N ILE A 76 13.06 -1.63 -9.32
CA ILE A 76 13.72 -2.41 -10.39
C ILE A 76 15.24 -2.31 -10.27
N VAL A 77 15.75 -1.10 -10.09
CA VAL A 77 17.19 -0.86 -9.93
C VAL A 77 17.73 -1.56 -8.69
N ALA A 78 17.08 -1.43 -7.54
CA ALA A 78 17.48 -2.07 -6.31
C ALA A 78 17.49 -3.60 -6.44
N SER A 79 16.42 -4.16 -7.02
CA SER A 79 16.31 -5.61 -7.26
C SER A 79 17.43 -6.14 -8.16
N ASN A 80 17.76 -5.42 -9.24
CA ASN A 80 18.83 -5.81 -10.15
C ASN A 80 20.23 -5.72 -9.51
N ARG A 81 20.38 -4.89 -8.50
CA ARG A 81 21.62 -4.79 -7.71
C ARG A 81 21.67 -5.77 -6.54
N GLY A 82 20.58 -6.48 -6.27
CA GLY A 82 20.47 -7.35 -5.09
C GLY A 82 20.36 -6.57 -3.78
N GLU A 83 19.90 -5.33 -3.82
CA GLU A 83 19.78 -4.44 -2.66
C GLU A 83 18.31 -4.31 -2.26
N PRO A 84 17.95 -4.53 -0.97
CA PRO A 84 16.59 -4.30 -0.53
C PRO A 84 16.23 -2.81 -0.56
N ILE A 85 15.14 -2.46 -1.24
CA ILE A 85 14.69 -1.06 -1.36
C ILE A 85 14.36 -0.44 0.01
N VAL A 86 14.02 -1.23 1.01
CA VAL A 86 13.72 -0.76 2.36
C VAL A 86 14.91 -0.06 3.01
N LEU A 87 16.14 -0.35 2.60
CA LEU A 87 17.32 0.36 3.09
C LEU A 87 17.33 1.84 2.68
N GLU A 88 16.58 2.20 1.66
CA GLU A 88 16.36 3.58 1.20
C GLU A 88 15.05 4.20 1.74
N ALA A 89 14.48 3.67 2.82
CA ALA A 89 13.20 4.13 3.38
C ALA A 89 13.17 5.62 3.72
N LYS A 90 14.31 6.22 4.06
CA LYS A 90 14.43 7.66 4.37
C LYS A 90 14.42 8.54 3.12
N SER A 91 14.74 7.99 1.95
CA SER A 91 14.98 8.76 0.72
C SER A 91 13.97 8.47 -0.40
N CYS A 92 13.18 7.41 -0.31
CA CYS A 92 12.20 7.09 -1.35
C CYS A 92 10.90 6.51 -0.80
N LEU A 93 9.80 6.79 -1.53
CA LEU A 93 8.45 6.34 -1.17
C LEU A 93 8.31 4.81 -1.11
N PRO A 94 8.76 4.04 -2.10
CA PRO A 94 8.60 2.58 -2.02
C PRO A 94 9.35 1.98 -0.85
N GLY A 95 10.55 2.44 -0.52
CA GLY A 95 11.28 1.99 0.67
C GLY A 95 10.52 2.30 1.95
N LYS A 96 9.96 3.50 2.05
CA LYS A 96 9.12 3.91 3.19
C LYS A 96 7.84 3.09 3.29
N ALA A 97 7.22 2.76 2.15
CA ALA A 97 6.04 1.91 2.11
C ALA A 97 6.30 0.52 2.70
N PHE A 98 7.41 -0.12 2.34
CA PHE A 98 7.79 -1.42 2.91
C PHE A 98 8.14 -1.33 4.40
N GLU A 99 8.83 -0.29 4.84
CA GLU A 99 9.08 -0.05 6.27
C GLU A 99 7.79 0.07 7.05
N ASN A 100 6.82 0.84 6.56
CA ASN A 100 5.52 1.03 7.20
C ASN A 100 4.71 -0.28 7.25
N ILE A 101 4.77 -1.12 6.22
CA ILE A 101 4.16 -2.46 6.23
C ILE A 101 4.75 -3.30 7.37
N SER A 102 6.06 -3.34 7.50
CA SER A 102 6.75 -4.05 8.58
C SER A 102 6.32 -3.54 9.95
N ARG A 103 6.24 -2.23 10.13
CA ARG A 103 5.79 -1.62 11.39
C ARG A 103 4.36 -2.00 11.74
N ARG A 104 3.44 -1.99 10.76
CA ARG A 104 2.05 -2.42 10.97
C ARG A 104 1.94 -3.90 11.31
N LEU A 105 2.76 -4.75 10.70
CA LEU A 105 2.85 -6.18 11.06
C LEU A 105 3.28 -6.39 12.51
N ASN A 106 4.12 -5.50 13.05
CA ASN A 106 4.52 -5.49 14.45
C ASN A 106 3.50 -4.84 15.39
N GLY A 107 2.32 -4.48 14.91
CA GLY A 107 1.23 -3.92 15.70
C GLY A 107 1.28 -2.40 15.87
N GLU A 108 2.18 -1.70 15.19
CA GLU A 108 2.22 -0.24 15.23
C GLU A 108 1.10 0.38 14.40
N ASN A 109 0.51 1.46 14.91
CA ASN A 109 -0.43 2.26 14.15
C ASN A 109 0.34 3.30 13.32
N VAL A 110 0.44 3.06 12.02
CA VAL A 110 1.19 3.91 11.09
C VAL A 110 0.23 4.45 10.02
N GLU A 111 0.21 5.76 9.85
CA GLU A 111 -0.57 6.40 8.79
C GLU A 111 -0.10 5.97 7.40
N PHE A 112 -1.05 5.89 6.46
CA PHE A 112 -0.73 5.60 5.05
C PHE A 112 -0.08 6.80 4.38
N LEU A 113 0.91 6.53 3.52
CA LEU A 113 1.62 7.55 2.77
C LEU A 113 0.72 8.22 1.74
N ASP A 114 0.89 9.52 1.55
CA ASP A 114 0.34 10.23 0.40
C ASP A 114 1.22 9.99 -0.83
N LEU A 115 0.79 9.08 -1.69
CA LEU A 115 1.53 8.66 -2.88
C LEU A 115 1.55 9.72 -4.00
N ASN A 116 0.74 10.77 -3.90
CA ASN A 116 0.70 11.85 -4.89
C ASN A 116 1.83 12.86 -4.74
N ARG A 117 2.67 12.73 -3.70
CA ARG A 117 3.75 13.68 -3.41
C ARG A 117 5.12 13.11 -3.75
N PRO A 118 5.93 13.84 -4.52
CA PRO A 118 7.34 13.49 -4.67
C PRO A 118 8.05 13.60 -3.30
N GLY A 119 8.67 12.50 -2.87
CA GLY A 119 9.62 12.49 -1.77
C GLY A 119 9.08 12.32 -0.35
N GLY A 120 7.79 12.04 -0.13
CA GLY A 120 7.26 11.52 1.15
C GLY A 120 7.58 12.28 2.45
N ARG A 121 8.19 13.47 2.38
CA ARG A 121 8.44 14.30 3.54
C ARG A 121 7.32 15.32 3.73
N ASN A 122 6.70 15.31 4.92
CA ASN A 122 5.84 16.37 5.45
C ASN A 122 4.36 16.39 5.07
N SER A 123 3.65 15.25 5.19
CA SER A 123 2.17 15.25 5.26
C SER A 123 1.66 16.08 6.44
N VAL A 124 2.30 15.95 7.61
CA VAL A 124 1.89 16.60 8.86
C VAL A 124 2.09 18.11 8.84
N LYS A 125 3.22 18.61 8.31
CA LYS A 125 3.49 20.04 8.25
C LYS A 125 2.52 20.84 7.36
N ARG A 126 1.94 20.22 6.35
CA ARG A 126 1.02 20.90 5.43
C ARG A 126 -0.42 20.91 5.94
N ILE A 127 -0.85 19.87 6.66
CA ILE A 127 -2.14 19.88 7.37
C ILE A 127 -2.15 20.99 8.41
N LEU A 128 -1.08 21.12 9.17
CA LEU A 128 -0.91 22.22 10.13
C LEU A 128 -0.84 23.59 9.47
N LYS A 129 -0.16 23.72 8.32
CA LYS A 129 -0.06 24.99 7.60
C LYS A 129 -1.40 25.43 6.97
N ASN A 130 -2.20 24.47 6.50
CA ASN A 130 -3.53 24.75 5.98
C ASN A 130 -4.56 25.06 7.07
N LEU A 131 -4.39 24.51 8.28
CA LEU A 131 -5.21 24.86 9.44
C LEU A 131 -4.88 26.26 9.97
N ILE A 132 -3.61 26.66 9.97
CA ILE A 132 -3.16 28.00 10.42
C ILE A 132 -3.61 29.09 9.43
N ASN A 133 -3.60 28.81 8.11
CA ASN A 133 -4.05 29.78 7.09
C ASN A 133 -5.58 29.90 6.95
N ARG A 134 -6.36 29.06 7.62
CA ARG A 134 -7.83 29.19 7.67
C ARG A 134 -8.35 29.97 8.86
N SER A 135 -7.48 30.36 9.80
CA SER A 135 -7.83 31.14 11.00
C SER A 135 -7.43 32.62 10.93
N THR A 136 -7.14 33.12 9.74
CA THR A 136 -6.99 34.57 9.49
C THR A 136 -8.02 35.06 8.51
#